data_0f282ba2df4076dd7bff7c262d37c5c4
#
_entry.id   0f282ba2df4076dd7bff7c262d37c5c4
#
_cell.length_a   1.000
_cell.length_b   1.000
_cell.length_c   1.000
_cell.angle_alpha   90.00
_cell.angle_beta   90.00
_cell.angle_gamma   90.00
#
_symmetry.space_group_name_H-M   'P 1'
#
loop_
_entity.id
_entity.type
_entity.pdbx_description
1 polymer ?
#
loop_
_entity_poly.entity_id
_entity_poly.type
_entity_poly.pdbx_seq_one_letter_code
_entity_poly.pdbx_strand_id
1 'polypeptide(L)'
;TQTRKLYLDDFPCNCRYIELPYAPLQSVTSITYYDVDGNSQTWSSSLYQVDTKAEPGVVMPVYGEDFPEAREEKLNAVTITYVCGYGASSSSVPETIRHAMRLMIGDFYNQREDTVIGNIVNTMPRGVEALLMNDRIVNLEDMNQSWKSARSRY
;
A
#
# COMPACT_ATOMS: atom_id res chain seq x y z
N THR A 1 2.05 -6.19 11.97
CA THR A 1 2.65 -4.90 11.55
C THR A 1 3.98 -5.10 10.87
N GLN A 2 4.29 -4.24 9.91
CA GLN A 2 5.57 -4.18 9.21
C GLN A 2 6.01 -2.72 9.08
N THR A 3 7.31 -2.47 9.29
CA THR A 3 7.91 -1.20 8.93
C THR A 3 8.37 -1.26 7.49
N ARG A 4 7.93 -0.33 6.67
CA ARG A 4 8.26 -0.25 5.25
C ARG A 4 8.87 1.10 4.89
N LYS A 5 9.58 1.12 3.77
CA LYS A 5 10.13 2.35 3.18
C LYS A 5 9.59 2.50 1.77
N LEU A 6 9.06 3.67 1.49
CA LEU A 6 8.73 4.12 0.13
C LEU A 6 9.83 5.06 -0.33
N TYR A 7 10.36 4.78 -1.52
CA TYR A 7 11.37 5.60 -2.16
C TYR A 7 10.74 6.31 -3.36
N LEU A 8 10.94 7.62 -3.43
CA LEU A 8 10.51 8.45 -4.53
C LEU A 8 11.71 9.27 -5.01
N ASP A 9 11.73 9.57 -6.30
CA ASP A 9 12.79 10.38 -6.89
C ASP A 9 12.58 11.88 -6.65
N ASP A 10 11.30 12.27 -6.43
CA ASP A 10 10.92 13.64 -6.10
C ASP A 10 9.59 13.65 -5.34
N PHE A 11 9.24 14.79 -4.74
CA PHE A 11 7.90 15.05 -4.25
C PHE A 11 6.93 15.33 -5.41
N PRO A 12 5.65 14.94 -5.31
CA PRO A 12 4.71 15.11 -6.40
C PRO A 12 4.37 16.60 -6.65
N CYS A 13 4.76 17.11 -7.80
CA CYS A 13 4.51 18.52 -8.18
C CYS A 13 3.03 18.83 -8.44
N ASN A 14 2.24 17.84 -8.89
CA ASN A 14 0.84 18.04 -9.32
C ASN A 14 -0.18 17.38 -8.39
N CYS A 15 0.25 16.60 -7.42
CA CYS A 15 -0.59 15.94 -6.45
C CYS A 15 -0.46 16.61 -5.10
N ARG A 16 -1.61 16.80 -4.41
CA ARG A 16 -1.60 17.39 -3.06
C ARG A 16 -1.21 16.40 -1.97
N TYR A 17 -1.05 15.12 -2.30
CA TYR A 17 -0.81 14.06 -1.35
C TYR A 17 0.05 12.95 -1.95
N ILE A 18 0.68 12.18 -1.08
CA ILE A 18 1.43 10.96 -1.40
C ILE A 18 0.65 9.79 -0.84
N GLU A 19 0.31 8.82 -1.69
CA GLU A 19 -0.28 7.56 -1.26
C GLU A 19 0.80 6.61 -0.74
N LEU A 20 0.54 6.00 0.42
CA LEU A 20 1.42 5.01 1.02
C LEU A 20 0.86 3.61 0.74
N PRO A 21 1.55 2.80 -0.09
CA PRO A 21 1.11 1.44 -0.38
C PRO A 21 1.07 0.58 0.89
N TYR A 22 0.35 -0.56 0.81
CA TYR A 22 0.20 -1.52 1.91
C TYR A 22 -0.64 -1.02 3.10
N ALA A 23 -1.94 -0.86 2.87
CA ALA A 23 -2.90 -0.57 3.94
C ALA A 23 -3.12 -1.79 4.88
N PRO A 24 -3.67 -1.56 6.07
CA PRO A 24 -3.96 -0.25 6.64
C PRO A 24 -2.69 0.45 7.16
N LEU A 25 -2.63 1.76 6.96
CA LEU A 25 -1.55 2.60 7.50
C LEU A 25 -1.75 2.79 9.00
N GLN A 26 -0.71 2.59 9.81
CA GLN A 26 -0.75 2.86 11.23
C GLN A 26 -0.11 4.21 11.59
N SER A 27 1.08 4.46 11.08
CA SER A 27 1.80 5.71 11.35
C SER A 27 2.92 5.93 10.32
N VAL A 28 3.32 7.19 10.18
CA VAL A 28 4.54 7.58 9.48
C VAL A 28 5.61 7.85 10.53
N THR A 29 6.75 7.18 10.40
CA THR A 29 7.87 7.30 11.36
C THR A 29 8.74 8.49 11.03
N SER A 30 9.11 8.65 9.77
CA SER A 30 9.94 9.77 9.29
C SER A 30 9.82 9.93 7.78
N ILE A 31 9.99 11.17 7.33
CA ILE A 31 10.16 11.50 5.92
C ILE A 31 11.50 12.22 5.81
N THR A 32 12.42 11.62 5.07
CA THR A 32 13.75 12.19 4.82
C THR A 32 13.90 12.48 3.33
N TYR A 33 14.59 13.53 3.00
CA TYR A 33 14.83 13.90 1.61
C TYR A 33 16.22 14.56 1.47
N TYR A 34 16.72 14.61 0.26
CA TYR A 34 17.91 15.38 -0.08
C TYR A 34 17.47 16.73 -0.61
N ASP A 35 17.98 17.82 0.01
CA ASP A 35 17.75 19.17 -0.46
C ASP A 35 18.52 19.46 -1.77
N VAL A 36 18.29 20.63 -2.35
CA VAL A 36 18.95 21.06 -3.60
C VAL A 36 20.48 21.06 -3.52
N ASP A 37 21.03 21.28 -2.32
CA ASP A 37 22.47 21.25 -2.04
C ASP A 37 23.02 19.83 -1.86
N GLY A 38 22.15 18.83 -1.78
CA GLY A 38 22.48 17.42 -1.59
C GLY A 38 22.65 16.98 -0.14
N ASN A 39 22.24 17.81 0.83
CA ASN A 39 22.23 17.43 2.22
C ASN A 39 20.97 16.63 2.56
N SER A 40 21.13 15.64 3.43
CA SER A 40 19.98 14.88 3.92
C SER A 40 19.23 15.68 4.97
N GLN A 41 17.94 15.93 4.73
CA GLN A 41 17.03 16.65 5.60
C GLN A 41 15.93 15.72 6.10
N THR A 42 15.34 16.06 7.23
CA THR A 42 14.13 15.41 7.73
C THR A 42 12.98 16.40 7.69
N TRP A 43 11.92 16.04 6.98
CA TRP A 43 10.72 16.86 6.95
C TRP A 43 10.00 16.77 8.29
N SER A 44 9.79 17.94 8.92
CA SER A 44 9.19 18.01 10.25
C SER A 44 7.76 17.48 10.23
N SER A 45 7.42 16.64 11.21
CA SER A 45 6.05 16.10 11.36
C SER A 45 4.99 17.18 11.63
N SER A 46 5.40 18.41 11.98
CA SER A 46 4.49 19.56 12.13
C SER A 46 4.07 20.18 10.81
N LEU A 47 4.78 19.90 9.71
CA LEU A 47 4.55 20.47 8.38
C LEU A 47 3.74 19.55 7.46
N TYR A 48 3.43 18.33 7.90
CA TYR A 48 2.57 17.42 7.14
C TYR A 48 1.52 16.77 8.04
N GLN A 49 0.46 16.31 7.43
CA GLN A 49 -0.59 15.54 8.08
C GLN A 49 -0.71 14.17 7.43
N VAL A 50 -1.12 13.19 8.24
CA VAL A 50 -1.24 11.79 7.83
C VAL A 50 -2.69 11.36 8.00
N ASP A 51 -3.31 10.87 6.95
CA ASP A 51 -4.61 10.20 7.04
C ASP A 51 -4.40 8.67 7.06
N THR A 52 -4.65 8.10 8.23
CA THR A 52 -4.60 6.66 8.46
C THR A 52 -5.95 5.96 8.25
N LYS A 53 -7.01 6.73 7.95
CA LYS A 53 -8.35 6.18 7.70
C LYS A 53 -8.58 5.89 6.23
N ALA A 54 -7.86 6.59 5.37
CA ALA A 54 -7.86 6.29 3.94
C ALA A 54 -7.17 4.95 3.66
N GLU A 55 -7.64 4.22 2.66
CA GLU A 55 -7.02 2.98 2.18
C GLU A 55 -6.84 3.05 0.66
N PRO A 56 -5.61 3.30 0.18
CA PRO A 56 -4.34 3.45 0.91
C PRO A 56 -4.26 4.71 1.76
N GLY A 57 -3.44 4.68 2.84
CA GLY A 57 -3.17 5.83 3.68
C GLY A 57 -2.43 6.94 2.91
N VAL A 58 -2.63 8.19 3.30
CA VAL A 58 -2.06 9.33 2.58
C VAL A 58 -1.29 10.28 3.50
N VAL A 59 -0.30 10.95 2.91
CA VAL A 59 0.46 12.03 3.54
C VAL A 59 0.33 13.27 2.68
N MET A 60 0.03 14.42 3.29
CA MET A 60 -0.06 15.70 2.60
C MET A 60 0.49 16.83 3.48
N PRO A 61 0.99 17.93 2.88
CA PRO A 61 1.37 19.12 3.64
C PRO A 61 0.20 19.67 4.45
N VAL A 62 0.46 20.35 5.56
CA VAL A 62 -0.56 21.11 6.28
C VAL A 62 -1.00 22.31 5.45
N TYR A 63 -2.15 22.88 5.81
CA TYR A 63 -2.69 24.06 5.12
C TYR A 63 -1.69 25.23 5.15
N GLY A 64 -1.39 25.77 3.96
CA GLY A 64 -0.45 26.87 3.78
C GLY A 64 1.01 26.46 3.61
N GLU A 65 1.31 25.15 3.66
CA GLU A 65 2.65 24.61 3.40
C GLU A 65 2.63 23.81 2.08
N ASP A 66 3.77 23.76 1.45
CA ASP A 66 4.03 22.95 0.24
C ASP A 66 5.02 21.82 0.56
N PHE A 67 5.15 20.89 -0.36
CA PHE A 67 6.21 19.89 -0.29
C PHE A 67 7.59 20.59 -0.37
N PRO A 68 8.59 20.09 0.38
CA PRO A 68 9.95 20.59 0.25
C PRO A 68 10.51 20.38 -1.15
N GLU A 69 11.40 21.25 -1.58
CA GLU A 69 12.16 21.02 -2.82
C GLU A 69 13.20 19.92 -2.59
N ALA A 70 13.06 18.82 -3.31
CA ALA A 70 14.05 17.75 -3.33
C ALA A 70 15.07 17.99 -4.45
N ARG A 71 16.23 17.35 -4.33
CA ARG A 71 17.28 17.43 -5.32
C ARG A 71 16.87 16.78 -6.62
N GLU A 72 16.82 17.53 -7.69
CA GLU A 72 16.58 17.03 -9.04
C GLU A 72 17.63 16.00 -9.48
N GLU A 73 17.25 15.13 -10.40
CA GLU A 73 18.11 14.09 -11.01
C GLU A 73 18.75 13.10 -10.01
N LYS A 74 18.21 13.02 -8.78
CA LYS A 74 18.66 12.06 -7.78
C LYS A 74 17.64 10.95 -7.59
N LEU A 75 18.02 9.71 -7.92
CA LEU A 75 17.22 8.54 -7.62
C LEU A 75 17.05 8.36 -6.10
N ASN A 76 15.82 8.06 -5.68
CA ASN A 76 15.48 7.89 -4.28
C ASN A 76 15.79 9.13 -3.42
N ALA A 77 15.55 10.32 -3.98
CA ALA A 77 15.78 11.56 -3.25
C ALA A 77 14.92 11.70 -2.01
N VAL A 78 13.72 11.11 -2.01
CA VAL A 78 12.79 11.12 -0.89
C VAL A 78 12.59 9.70 -0.35
N THR A 79 12.65 9.54 0.96
CA THR A 79 12.42 8.26 1.65
C THR A 79 11.38 8.45 2.74
N ILE A 80 10.26 7.76 2.64
CA ILE A 80 9.19 7.74 3.65
C ILE A 80 9.24 6.41 4.39
N THR A 81 9.50 6.47 5.70
CA THR A 81 9.48 5.29 6.58
C THR A 81 8.15 5.28 7.33
N TYR A 82 7.39 4.20 7.20
CA TYR A 82 6.06 4.09 7.79
C TYR A 82 5.77 2.68 8.31
N VAL A 83 4.78 2.58 9.17
CA VAL A 83 4.31 1.32 9.76
C VAL A 83 2.93 1.01 9.20
N CYS A 84 2.76 -0.19 8.67
CA CYS A 84 1.49 -0.66 8.10
C CYS A 84 1.13 -2.06 8.58
N GLY A 85 -0.15 -2.41 8.42
CA GLY A 85 -0.73 -3.70 8.79
C GLY A 85 -1.74 -3.60 9.92
N TYR A 86 -2.45 -4.69 10.19
CA TYR A 86 -3.62 -4.73 11.06
C TYR A 86 -3.32 -4.58 12.57
N GLY A 87 -2.08 -4.70 13.01
CA GLY A 87 -1.72 -4.59 14.42
C GLY A 87 -0.72 -5.65 14.88
N ALA A 88 -0.40 -5.64 16.17
CA ALA A 88 0.59 -6.56 16.77
C ALA A 88 -0.01 -7.94 17.10
N SER A 89 -1.34 -8.05 17.24
CA SER A 89 -2.03 -9.28 17.61
C SER A 89 -2.69 -9.95 16.40
N SER A 90 -2.75 -11.27 16.40
CA SER A 90 -3.53 -12.04 15.41
C SER A 90 -5.03 -11.71 15.44
N SER A 91 -5.55 -11.27 16.58
CA SER A 91 -6.95 -10.83 16.72
C SER A 91 -7.26 -9.51 16.01
N SER A 92 -6.22 -8.71 15.70
CA SER A 92 -6.39 -7.46 14.94
C SER A 92 -6.63 -7.71 13.45
N VAL A 93 -6.31 -8.90 12.93
CA VAL A 93 -6.56 -9.28 11.54
C VAL A 93 -8.05 -9.63 11.37
N PRO A 94 -8.74 -9.10 10.34
CA PRO A 94 -10.13 -9.44 10.05
C PRO A 94 -10.38 -10.96 10.03
N GLU A 95 -11.52 -11.38 10.58
CA GLU A 95 -11.85 -12.82 10.68
C GLU A 95 -11.98 -13.47 9.30
N THR A 96 -12.44 -12.73 8.29
CA THR A 96 -12.52 -13.15 6.90
C THR A 96 -11.15 -13.59 6.36
N ILE A 97 -10.12 -12.78 6.58
CA ILE A 97 -8.74 -13.09 6.17
C ILE A 97 -8.21 -14.29 6.97
N ARG A 98 -8.45 -14.35 8.28
CA ARG A 98 -8.03 -15.48 9.11
C ARG A 98 -8.70 -16.77 8.70
N HIS A 99 -9.97 -16.70 8.32
CA HIS A 99 -10.72 -17.87 7.83
C HIS A 99 -10.19 -18.32 6.46
N ALA A 100 -9.95 -17.38 5.56
CA ALA A 100 -9.33 -17.67 4.26
C ALA A 100 -7.97 -18.39 4.41
N MET A 101 -7.10 -17.89 5.33
CA MET A 101 -5.83 -18.55 5.62
C MET A 101 -6.00 -19.97 6.15
N ARG A 102 -6.98 -20.22 7.05
CA ARG A 102 -7.25 -21.57 7.57
C ARG A 102 -7.69 -22.52 6.46
N LEU A 103 -8.53 -22.05 5.53
CA LEU A 103 -8.94 -22.84 4.38
C LEU A 103 -7.76 -23.20 3.49
N MET A 104 -6.87 -22.23 3.20
CA MET A 104 -5.65 -22.47 2.42
C MET A 104 -4.72 -23.47 3.12
N ILE A 105 -4.52 -23.34 4.44
CA ILE A 105 -3.70 -24.28 5.21
C ILE A 105 -4.29 -25.69 5.13
N GLY A 106 -5.62 -25.84 5.24
CA GLY A 106 -6.28 -27.13 5.10
C GLY A 106 -6.08 -27.74 3.71
N ASP A 107 -6.17 -26.92 2.68
CA ASP A 107 -5.95 -27.36 1.30
C ASP A 107 -4.49 -27.82 1.07
N PHE A 108 -3.50 -27.03 1.49
CA PHE A 108 -2.09 -27.40 1.41
C PHE A 108 -1.75 -28.63 2.26
N TYR A 109 -2.43 -28.83 3.39
CA TYR A 109 -2.22 -30.04 4.20
C TYR A 109 -2.73 -31.29 3.49
N ASN A 110 -3.86 -31.20 2.80
CA ASN A 110 -4.47 -32.31 2.08
C ASN A 110 -3.78 -32.58 0.74
N GLN A 111 -3.30 -31.52 0.06
CA GLN A 111 -2.63 -31.59 -1.22
C GLN A 111 -1.16 -31.17 -1.05
N ARG A 112 -0.33 -32.15 -0.67
CA ARG A 112 1.12 -31.93 -0.46
C ARG A 112 1.93 -31.87 -1.74
N GLU A 113 1.35 -32.31 -2.84
CA GLU A 113 1.99 -32.35 -4.15
C GLU A 113 1.40 -31.25 -5.04
N ASP A 114 2.26 -30.57 -5.76
CA ASP A 114 1.91 -29.45 -6.68
C ASP A 114 1.10 -29.93 -7.90
N THR A 115 1.09 -31.24 -8.14
CA THR A 115 0.40 -31.88 -9.27
C THR A 115 -0.43 -33.07 -8.79
N VAL A 116 -1.74 -33.00 -8.95
CA VAL A 116 -2.64 -34.14 -8.78
C VAL A 116 -2.80 -34.82 -10.13
N ILE A 117 -2.29 -36.05 -10.25
CA ILE A 117 -2.42 -36.84 -11.50
C ILE A 117 -3.91 -37.13 -11.72
N GLY A 118 -4.48 -36.56 -12.78
CA GLY A 118 -5.85 -36.83 -13.24
C GLY A 118 -6.91 -35.79 -12.90
N ASN A 119 -6.57 -34.68 -12.23
CA ASN A 119 -7.50 -33.59 -11.98
C ASN A 119 -6.96 -32.24 -12.47
N ILE A 120 -7.86 -31.37 -12.96
CA ILE A 120 -7.51 -30.00 -13.32
C ILE A 120 -7.19 -29.25 -12.02
N VAL A 121 -5.94 -28.80 -11.87
CA VAL A 121 -5.49 -28.00 -10.73
C VAL A 121 -6.24 -26.68 -10.73
N ASN A 122 -7.13 -26.50 -9.76
CA ASN A 122 -7.81 -25.23 -9.55
C ASN A 122 -6.89 -24.29 -8.79
N THR A 123 -6.55 -23.15 -9.39
CA THR A 123 -5.52 -22.22 -8.93
C THR A 123 -5.76 -21.61 -7.54
N MET A 124 -6.99 -21.53 -7.08
CA MET A 124 -7.35 -21.10 -5.72
C MET A 124 -8.77 -21.61 -5.39
N PRO A 125 -9.01 -22.13 -4.18
CA PRO A 125 -10.38 -22.47 -3.78
C PRO A 125 -11.30 -21.25 -3.91
N ARG A 126 -12.39 -21.37 -4.66
CA ARG A 126 -13.35 -20.27 -4.89
C ARG A 126 -13.85 -19.63 -3.59
N GLY A 127 -13.94 -20.40 -2.51
CA GLY A 127 -14.31 -19.90 -1.18
C GLY A 127 -13.28 -18.93 -0.59
N VAL A 128 -11.99 -19.15 -0.83
CA VAL A 128 -10.90 -18.26 -0.38
C VAL A 128 -10.95 -16.93 -1.13
N GLU A 129 -11.11 -16.98 -2.45
CA GLU A 129 -11.23 -15.78 -3.27
C GLU A 129 -12.44 -14.92 -2.85
N ALA A 130 -13.60 -15.52 -2.66
CA ALA A 130 -14.81 -14.84 -2.23
C ALA A 130 -14.66 -14.18 -0.84
N LEU A 131 -13.95 -14.82 0.09
CA LEU A 131 -13.68 -14.26 1.41
C LEU A 131 -12.74 -13.05 1.34
N LEU A 132 -11.70 -13.11 0.51
CA LEU A 132 -10.71 -12.05 0.37
C LEU A 132 -11.22 -10.85 -0.45
N MET A 133 -12.28 -11.03 -1.23
CA MET A 133 -12.82 -9.98 -2.10
C MET A 133 -13.35 -8.78 -1.30
N ASN A 134 -13.88 -9.00 -0.10
CA ASN A 134 -14.38 -7.93 0.78
C ASN A 134 -13.26 -7.08 1.41
N ASP A 135 -12.09 -7.68 1.61
CA ASP A 135 -10.93 -7.02 2.23
C ASP A 135 -9.92 -6.54 1.17
N ARG A 136 -10.31 -6.58 -0.12
CA ARG A 136 -9.46 -6.12 -1.21
C ARG A 136 -9.45 -4.60 -1.26
N ILE A 137 -8.27 -4.02 -1.16
CA ILE A 137 -8.06 -2.59 -1.39
C ILE A 137 -8.23 -2.32 -2.88
N VAL A 138 -9.20 -1.49 -3.22
CA VAL A 138 -9.47 -1.05 -4.60
C VAL A 138 -9.07 0.41 -4.71
N ASN A 139 -8.05 0.69 -5.51
CA ASN A 139 -7.73 2.07 -5.87
C ASN A 139 -8.80 2.58 -6.86
N LEU A 140 -9.57 3.58 -6.43
CA LEU A 140 -10.64 4.17 -7.25
C LEU A 140 -10.10 4.88 -8.50
N GLU A 141 -8.86 5.31 -8.48
CA GLU A 141 -8.21 5.91 -9.65
C GLU A 141 -7.96 4.91 -10.76
N ASP A 142 -7.55 3.68 -10.42
CA ASP A 142 -7.39 2.60 -11.38
C ASP A 142 -8.72 2.22 -12.03
N MET A 143 -9.81 2.25 -11.26
CA MET A 143 -11.17 2.05 -11.80
C MET A 143 -11.57 3.16 -12.77
N ASN A 144 -11.23 4.40 -12.46
CA ASN A 144 -11.55 5.54 -13.32
C ASN A 144 -10.73 5.55 -14.63
N GLN A 145 -9.48 5.10 -14.60
CA GLN A 145 -8.63 4.91 -15.78
C GLN A 145 -9.16 3.77 -16.67
N SER A 146 -9.55 2.66 -16.08
CA SER A 146 -10.12 1.53 -16.81
C SER A 146 -11.45 1.90 -17.50
N TRP A 147 -12.31 2.65 -16.83
CA TRP A 147 -13.54 3.20 -17.36
C TRP A 147 -13.32 4.20 -18.53
N LYS A 148 -12.33 5.10 -18.42
CA LYS A 148 -11.95 6.04 -19.49
C LYS A 148 -11.41 5.31 -20.72
N SER A 149 -10.59 4.28 -20.52
CA SER A 149 -10.06 3.47 -21.62
C SER A 149 -11.12 2.62 -22.33
N ALA A 150 -12.17 2.20 -21.61
CA ALA A 150 -13.30 1.48 -22.18
C ALA A 150 -14.19 2.38 -23.06
N ARG A 151 -14.36 3.67 -22.69
CA ARG A 151 -15.14 4.66 -23.48
C ARG A 151 -14.45 5.12 -24.77
N SER A 152 -13.13 5.02 -24.86
CA SER A 152 -12.35 5.45 -26.03
C SER A 152 -12.37 4.43 -27.20
N ARG A 153 -13.07 3.28 -27.04
CA ARG A 153 -13.16 2.24 -28.08
C ARG A 153 -14.51 2.19 -28.82
N TYR A 154 -15.37 3.21 -28.62
CA TYR A 154 -16.63 3.36 -29.37
C TYR A 154 -16.69 4.68 -30.11
#